data_9fcb409b275f4faa2a5d9137b5ac2844
#
_entry.id   9fcb409b275f4faa2a5d9137b5ac2844
#
_cell.length_a   1.000
_cell.length_b   1.000
_cell.length_c   1.000
_cell.angle_alpha   90.00
_cell.angle_beta   90.00
_cell.angle_gamma   90.00
#
_symmetry.space_group_name_H-M   'P 1'
#
loop_
_entity.id
_entity.type
_entity.pdbx_description
1 polymer ?
#
loop_
_entity_poly.entity_id
_entity_poly.type
_entity_poly.pdbx_seq_one_letter_code
_entity_poly.pdbx_strand_id
1 'polypeptide(L)'
;MNIFLYDKTFEGLLTSVFEAYSRRIFPDTLLLEGEPLPLFYDEIFTVITDEEKSGRVWRGLQKKLSSAALACLAQCWLAEEPETPMLLFRYIRKAIDAPRSIETNFADPDVLEF
;
A
#
# COMPACT_ATOMS: atom_id res chain seq x y z
N MET A 1 12.28 11.60 5.88
CA MET A 1 10.97 10.93 5.81
C MET A 1 10.23 11.39 4.57
N ASN A 2 9.78 10.44 3.76
CA ASN A 2 9.01 10.73 2.55
C ASN A 2 7.52 10.58 2.85
N ILE A 3 6.71 11.49 2.36
CA ILE A 3 5.27 11.53 2.63
C ILE A 3 4.52 11.47 1.29
N PHE A 4 3.56 10.55 1.20
CA PHE A 4 2.59 10.55 0.11
C PHE A 4 1.25 11.03 0.66
N LEU A 5 0.67 12.02 -0.02
CA LEU A 5 -0.68 12.49 0.26
C LEU A 5 -1.63 11.81 -0.72
N TYR A 6 -2.74 11.28 -0.22
CA TYR A 6 -3.71 10.58 -1.07
C TYR A 6 -5.13 10.83 -0.53
N ASP A 7 -6.13 10.28 -1.19
CA ASP A 7 -7.54 10.56 -0.88
C ASP A 7 -8.18 9.56 0.10
N LYS A 8 -7.37 8.69 0.71
CA LYS A 8 -7.81 7.66 1.65
C LYS A 8 -8.80 6.65 1.06
N THR A 9 -8.78 6.45 -0.24
CA THR A 9 -9.52 5.34 -0.86
C THR A 9 -8.59 4.16 -1.04
N PHE A 10 -9.17 2.96 -1.19
CA PHE A 10 -8.37 1.76 -1.47
C PHE A 10 -7.68 1.89 -2.83
N GLU A 11 -8.37 2.43 -3.82
CA GLU A 11 -7.80 2.71 -5.14
C GLU A 11 -6.65 3.72 -5.03
N GLY A 12 -6.77 4.68 -4.13
CA GLY A 12 -5.70 5.64 -3.85
C GLY A 12 -4.48 4.96 -3.23
N LEU A 13 -4.70 4.00 -2.33
CA LEU A 13 -3.61 3.19 -1.77
C LEU A 13 -2.89 2.42 -2.87
N LEU A 14 -3.63 1.74 -3.74
CA LEU A 14 -3.05 0.98 -4.85
C LEU A 14 -2.31 1.89 -5.83
N THR A 15 -2.87 3.06 -6.12
CA THR A 15 -2.20 4.06 -6.95
C THR A 15 -0.90 4.53 -6.30
N SER A 16 -0.90 4.70 -4.98
CA SER A 16 0.31 5.07 -4.23
C SER A 16 1.41 4.02 -4.39
N VAL A 17 1.04 2.74 -4.36
CA VAL A 17 1.99 1.65 -4.62
C VAL A 17 2.57 1.77 -6.03
N PHE A 18 1.72 1.98 -7.04
CA PHE A 18 2.18 2.15 -8.41
C PHE A 18 3.17 3.31 -8.53
N GLU A 19 2.82 4.46 -7.95
CA GLU A 19 3.65 5.66 -8.02
C GLU A 19 5.00 5.45 -7.32
N ALA A 20 5.01 4.74 -6.19
CA ALA A 20 6.24 4.45 -5.48
C ALA A 20 7.21 3.65 -6.34
N TYR A 21 6.72 2.62 -7.04
CA TYR A 21 7.57 1.82 -7.93
C TYR A 21 7.99 2.61 -9.16
N SER A 22 7.08 3.38 -9.73
CA SER A 22 7.35 4.18 -10.92
C SER A 22 8.43 5.23 -10.65
N ARG A 23 8.36 5.88 -9.51
CA ARG A 23 9.28 6.96 -9.12
C ARG A 23 10.50 6.46 -8.35
N ARG A 24 10.46 5.21 -7.89
CA ARG A 24 11.49 4.61 -7.03
C ARG A 24 11.67 5.39 -5.73
N ILE A 25 10.58 5.96 -5.23
CA ILE A 25 10.54 6.66 -3.96
C ILE A 25 9.42 6.03 -3.14
N PHE A 26 9.77 5.45 -2.00
CA PHE A 26 8.80 4.76 -1.15
C PHE A 26 8.47 5.63 0.05
N PRO A 27 7.17 5.81 0.35
CA PRO A 27 6.77 6.66 1.47
C PRO A 27 7.06 5.99 2.80
N ASP A 28 7.39 6.82 3.79
CA ASP A 28 7.46 6.40 5.18
C ASP A 28 6.09 6.53 5.84
N THR A 29 5.24 7.39 5.30
CA THR A 29 3.88 7.56 5.79
C THR A 29 2.95 8.00 4.66
N LEU A 30 1.68 7.64 4.82
CA LEU A 30 0.59 8.05 3.93
C LEU A 30 -0.36 8.93 4.73
N LEU A 31 -0.66 10.12 4.21
CA LEU A 31 -1.57 11.05 4.87
C LEU A 31 -2.67 11.46 3.90
N LEU A 32 -3.83 11.81 4.45
CA LEU A 32 -4.91 12.40 3.67
C LEU A 32 -4.52 13.83 3.30
N GLU A 33 -4.83 14.24 2.08
CA GLU A 33 -4.66 15.64 1.70
C GLU A 33 -5.39 16.55 2.68
N GLY A 34 -4.69 17.61 3.14
CA GLY A 34 -5.25 18.53 4.12
C GLY A 34 -4.98 18.18 5.57
N GLU A 35 -4.46 16.98 5.87
CA GLU A 35 -4.06 16.65 7.23
C GLU A 35 -2.80 17.44 7.62
N PRO A 36 -2.60 17.72 8.92
CA PRO A 36 -1.38 18.40 9.37
C PRO A 36 -0.13 17.60 9.00
N LEU A 37 0.87 18.30 8.48
CA LEU A 37 2.13 17.69 8.09
C LEU A 37 3.10 17.72 9.27
N PRO A 38 4.02 16.72 9.36
CA PRO A 38 5.09 16.78 10.36
C PRO A 38 6.00 17.98 10.07
N LEU A 39 6.72 18.44 11.13
CA LEU A 39 7.62 19.58 10.99
C LEU A 39 8.79 19.30 10.05
N PHE A 40 9.24 18.05 10.01
CA PHE A 40 10.41 17.66 9.22
C PHE A 40 10.06 16.51 8.31
N TYR A 41 10.35 16.68 7.01
CA TYR A 41 10.20 15.65 6.00
C TYR A 41 11.16 15.96 4.84
N ASP A 42 11.51 14.94 4.07
CA ASP A 42 12.41 15.11 2.92
C ASP A 42 11.63 15.49 1.67
N GLU A 43 10.59 14.75 1.35
CA GLU A 43 9.76 15.00 0.18
C GLU A 43 8.29 14.74 0.46
N ILE A 44 7.44 15.47 -0.24
CA ILE A 44 6.00 15.24 -0.27
C ILE A 44 5.58 15.02 -1.71
N PHE A 45 4.81 13.98 -1.96
CA PHE A 45 4.20 13.73 -3.26
C PHE A 45 2.70 13.54 -3.09
N THR A 46 1.93 14.25 -3.89
CA THR A 46 0.46 14.11 -3.91
C THR A 46 0.08 13.06 -4.94
N VAL A 47 -0.55 11.99 -4.48
CA VAL A 47 -1.00 10.90 -5.33
C VAL A 47 -2.40 11.23 -5.86
N ILE A 48 -2.55 11.17 -7.18
CA ILE A 48 -3.84 11.33 -7.82
C ILE A 48 -4.34 9.93 -8.15
N THR A 49 -5.48 9.55 -7.57
CA THR A 49 -6.06 8.22 -7.78
C THR A 49 -6.35 7.98 -9.26
N ASP A 50 -5.86 6.86 -9.77
CA ASP A 50 -5.95 6.50 -11.19
C ASP A 50 -6.39 5.05 -11.31
N GLU A 51 -7.51 4.81 -11.98
CA GLU A 51 -8.09 3.47 -12.11
C GLU A 51 -7.18 2.50 -12.87
N GLU A 52 -6.48 2.97 -13.89
CA GLU A 52 -5.57 2.13 -14.65
C GLU A 52 -4.39 1.70 -13.78
N LYS A 53 -3.79 2.64 -13.06
CA LYS A 53 -2.65 2.35 -12.19
C LYS A 53 -3.04 1.43 -11.06
N SER A 54 -4.15 1.70 -10.39
CA SER A 54 -4.64 0.85 -9.30
C SER A 54 -5.02 -0.54 -9.82
N GLY A 55 -5.61 -0.61 -11.01
CA GLY A 55 -5.95 -1.88 -11.64
C GLY A 55 -4.73 -2.72 -11.97
N ARG A 56 -3.64 -2.10 -12.38
CA ARG A 56 -2.39 -2.81 -12.65
C ARG A 56 -1.81 -3.43 -11.38
N VAL A 57 -1.83 -2.68 -10.29
CA VAL A 57 -1.38 -3.20 -8.98
C VAL A 57 -2.27 -4.37 -8.55
N TRP A 58 -3.58 -4.21 -8.66
CA TRP A 58 -4.53 -5.24 -8.26
C TRP A 58 -4.33 -6.52 -9.06
N ARG A 59 -4.18 -6.41 -10.39
CA ARG A 59 -3.91 -7.58 -11.24
C ARG A 59 -2.60 -8.26 -10.89
N GLY A 60 -1.57 -7.47 -10.54
CA GLY A 60 -0.30 -8.01 -10.07
C GLY A 60 -0.45 -8.80 -8.79
N LEU A 61 -1.25 -8.28 -7.85
CA LEU A 61 -1.54 -8.98 -6.59
C LEU A 61 -2.33 -10.26 -6.84
N GLN A 62 -3.27 -10.26 -7.77
CA GLN A 62 -4.03 -11.47 -8.12
C GLN A 62 -3.15 -12.61 -8.60
N LYS A 63 -1.98 -12.31 -9.16
CA LYS A 63 -1.02 -13.33 -9.58
C LYS A 63 -0.17 -13.84 -8.43
N LYS A 64 -0.09 -13.11 -7.34
CA LYS A 64 0.79 -13.43 -6.20
C LYS A 64 0.03 -13.97 -5.01
N LEU A 65 -1.23 -13.61 -4.85
CA LEU A 65 -2.03 -13.91 -3.67
C LEU A 65 -3.27 -14.71 -4.02
N SER A 66 -3.73 -15.54 -3.08
CA SER A 66 -4.97 -16.27 -3.21
C SER A 66 -6.18 -15.34 -3.09
N SER A 67 -7.35 -15.83 -3.49
CA SER A 67 -8.61 -15.10 -3.31
C SER A 67 -8.86 -14.77 -1.85
N ALA A 68 -8.50 -15.70 -0.94
CA ALA A 68 -8.66 -15.50 0.50
C ALA A 68 -7.77 -14.36 1.00
N ALA A 69 -6.52 -14.29 0.54
CA ALA A 69 -5.61 -13.23 0.93
C ALA A 69 -6.07 -11.87 0.40
N LEU A 70 -6.57 -11.82 -0.84
CA LEU A 70 -7.11 -10.59 -1.42
C LEU A 70 -8.33 -10.09 -0.64
N ALA A 71 -9.23 -11.00 -0.26
CA ALA A 71 -10.39 -10.66 0.56
C ALA A 71 -9.96 -10.14 1.93
N CYS A 72 -8.92 -10.72 2.51
CA CYS A 72 -8.36 -10.29 3.78
C CYS A 72 -7.81 -8.86 3.69
N LEU A 73 -7.12 -8.52 2.59
CA LEU A 73 -6.66 -7.15 2.35
C LEU A 73 -7.81 -6.15 2.37
N ALA A 74 -8.90 -6.47 1.66
CA ALA A 74 -10.06 -5.60 1.59
C ALA A 74 -10.71 -5.43 2.96
N GLN A 75 -10.83 -6.52 3.73
CA GLN A 75 -11.40 -6.46 5.08
C GLN A 75 -10.54 -5.65 6.04
N CYS A 76 -9.22 -5.81 5.97
CA CYS A 76 -8.30 -5.02 6.80
C CYS A 76 -8.44 -3.53 6.49
N TRP A 77 -8.59 -3.18 5.21
CA TRP A 77 -8.82 -1.80 4.82
C TRP A 77 -10.07 -1.22 5.47
N LEU A 78 -11.14 -2.00 5.50
CA LEU A 78 -12.43 -1.57 6.07
C LEU A 78 -12.39 -1.39 7.59
N ALA A 79 -11.39 -1.93 8.27
CA ALA A 79 -11.23 -1.75 9.72
C ALA A 79 -10.89 -0.31 10.10
N GLU A 80 -10.38 0.50 9.19
CA GLU A 80 -10.10 1.94 9.38
C GLU A 80 -9.18 2.26 10.56
N GLU A 81 -8.27 1.34 10.90
CA GLU A 81 -7.26 1.59 11.92
C GLU A 81 -6.19 2.57 11.41
N PRO A 82 -5.66 3.47 12.25
CA PRO A 82 -4.67 4.46 11.79
C PRO A 82 -3.44 3.87 11.13
N GLU A 83 -2.96 2.72 11.58
CA GLU A 83 -1.77 2.07 11.05
C GLU A 83 -2.04 1.26 9.80
N THR A 84 -3.30 0.98 9.48
CA THR A 84 -3.66 0.06 8.40
C THR A 84 -3.12 0.49 7.04
N PRO A 85 -3.18 1.76 6.62
CA PRO A 85 -2.68 2.12 5.30
C PRO A 85 -1.22 1.77 5.08
N MET A 86 -0.33 2.09 6.02
CA MET A 86 1.08 1.76 5.87
C MET A 86 1.35 0.27 6.02
N LEU A 87 0.61 -0.41 6.89
CA LEU A 87 0.70 -1.85 7.04
C LEU A 87 0.37 -2.56 5.73
N LEU A 88 -0.75 -2.18 5.11
CA LEU A 88 -1.16 -2.74 3.83
C LEU A 88 -0.18 -2.37 2.72
N PHE A 89 0.31 -1.14 2.70
CA PHE A 89 1.29 -0.71 1.72
C PHE A 89 2.54 -1.61 1.77
N ARG A 90 3.07 -1.84 2.98
CA ARG A 90 4.25 -2.70 3.16
C ARG A 90 3.97 -4.14 2.75
N TYR A 91 2.81 -4.66 3.10
CA TYR A 91 2.43 -6.01 2.72
C TYR A 91 2.32 -6.16 1.20
N ILE A 92 1.66 -5.22 0.55
CA ILE A 92 1.51 -5.22 -0.90
C ILE A 92 2.86 -5.15 -1.59
N ARG A 93 3.74 -4.29 -1.09
CA ARG A 93 5.10 -4.17 -1.62
C ARG A 93 5.86 -5.48 -1.52
N LYS A 94 5.78 -6.15 -0.38
CA LYS A 94 6.45 -7.44 -0.20
C LYS A 94 5.86 -8.51 -1.11
N ALA A 95 4.55 -8.51 -1.29
CA ALA A 95 3.90 -9.46 -2.19
C ALA A 95 4.37 -9.27 -3.63
N ILE A 96 4.46 -8.03 -4.09
CA ILE A 96 4.91 -7.72 -5.44
C ILE A 96 6.37 -8.10 -5.65
N ASP A 97 7.23 -7.82 -4.67
CA ASP A 97 8.66 -8.08 -4.76
C ASP A 97 9.01 -9.56 -4.58
N ALA A 98 8.12 -10.35 -3.99
CA ALA A 98 8.40 -11.76 -3.72
C ALA A 98 8.46 -12.57 -5.01
N PRO A 99 9.42 -13.50 -5.16
CA PRO A 99 9.48 -14.37 -6.34
C PRO A 99 8.33 -15.37 -6.40
N ARG A 100 7.65 -15.62 -5.27
CA ARG A 100 6.47 -16.48 -5.18
C ARG A 100 5.55 -15.96 -4.08
N SER A 101 4.41 -16.61 -3.88
CA SER A 101 3.42 -16.12 -2.93
C SER A 101 4.00 -15.95 -1.53
N ILE A 102 3.80 -14.76 -0.98
CA ILE A 102 4.23 -14.39 0.37
C ILE A 102 3.42 -15.12 1.45
N GLU A 103 2.27 -15.69 1.09
CA GLU A 103 1.40 -16.42 2.02
C GLU A 103 2.10 -17.59 2.68
N THR A 104 3.15 -18.12 2.07
CA THR A 104 3.93 -19.23 2.62
C THR A 104 5.05 -18.79 3.54
N ASN A 105 5.27 -17.49 3.70
CA ASN A 105 6.36 -16.96 4.51
C ASN A 105 5.84 -16.48 5.86
N PHE A 106 5.69 -17.41 6.80
CA PHE A 106 5.16 -17.11 8.13
C PHE A 106 6.16 -16.39 9.04
N ALA A 107 7.40 -16.26 8.63
CA ALA A 107 8.41 -15.54 9.39
C ALA A 107 8.35 -14.03 9.17
N ASP A 108 7.62 -13.55 8.16
CA ASP A 108 7.51 -12.14 7.84
C ASP A 108 6.51 -11.46 8.79
N PRO A 109 6.93 -10.43 9.57
CA PRO A 109 6.03 -9.78 10.53
C PRO A 109 4.80 -9.14 9.88
N ASP A 110 4.93 -8.60 8.69
CA ASP A 110 3.79 -7.97 8.01
C ASP A 110 2.75 -9.00 7.59
N VAL A 111 3.18 -10.22 7.27
CA VAL A 111 2.26 -11.32 6.97
C VAL A 111 1.53 -11.77 8.24
N LEU A 112 2.26 -11.89 9.36
CA LEU A 112 1.69 -12.37 10.61
C LEU A 112 0.67 -11.41 11.21
N GLU A 113 0.71 -10.13 10.86
CA GLU A 113 -0.25 -9.14 11.34
C GLU A 113 -1.62 -9.27 10.67
N PHE A 114 -1.71 -10.03 9.60
CA PHE A 114 -2.97 -10.33 8.94
C PHE A 114 -3.61 -11.59 9.51
#